data_12f135bc2cdc7da7ffe360b298c3b720
#
_entry.id   12f135bc2cdc7da7ffe360b298c3b720
#
_cell.length_a   1.000
_cell.length_b   1.000
_cell.length_c   1.000
_cell.angle_alpha   90.00
_cell.angle_beta   90.00
_cell.angle_gamma   90.00
#
_symmetry.space_group_name_H-M   'P 1'
#
loop_
_entity.id
_entity.type
_entity.pdbx_description
1 polymer ?
#
loop_
_entity_poly.entity_id
_entity_poly.type
_entity_poly.pdbx_seq_one_letter_code
_entity_poly.pdbx_strand_id
1 'polypeptide(L)'
;MKMASNDAAPSTDGAAGLVPESNNEVMALEPVAGAALAAPVTGQTNIIDPWIRANFVQAPNGEFTVSPRNAPGEVLLNLELGPELNPYLAHLARMYNGYAGGMEVQVMLAGNAFTAGKLVFAAVPPHFPIENLSPQQITMFPHVIIDVRTLEPVLLPLPDVRNNFFHYNQKDDPKMRIVAMLYTPLRSNGSGDDVFTVSCRVLTRPSPDFDFTYLVPPTVESKTKPFTLPILTLGELSNSRFPVSIDQMYTSPNEVISVQCQNGRCTLDGELQGTTQLQVSGICAFKGEVTAHLHDNDHLYNITITNLNGSPFDPSEDIPAPLGVPDFQGRVFGIISQRDKHNSPGHNEPANRGHDAVVPTYTAQYTPKLGQIQIGTWQTDDLTVSQPVKFAPVGLNDTEHFNQWVVPRYAGALNLNINLAPSVAPVFPGERLLFFRSYIPLKGGYGNPAIDCLLPQEWVQHFYQEAAPSMSEVALVRYINPDTGRALFEAKLHRAGFMTVSSNTSAPVVVPANGYFRFDSWVNQFYSLAPMGTGNGRRRVQ
;
A
#
# COMPACT_ATOMS: atom_id res chain seq x y z
N MET A 1 48.28 -3.23 22.77
CA MET A 1 47.77 -3.37 24.13
C MET A 1 48.18 -4.74 24.63
N LYS A 2 49.13 -4.83 25.57
CA LYS A 2 49.41 -6.13 26.19
C LYS A 2 48.18 -6.49 27.00
N MET A 3 47.43 -7.49 26.56
CA MET A 3 46.56 -8.17 27.49
C MET A 3 47.42 -8.71 28.60
N ALA A 4 47.12 -8.35 29.85
CA ALA A 4 47.74 -8.96 30.97
C ALA A 4 47.54 -10.47 30.86
N SER A 5 48.62 -11.21 30.73
CA SER A 5 48.57 -12.66 30.89
C SER A 5 48.09 -12.89 32.31
N ASN A 6 46.86 -13.33 32.49
CA ASN A 6 46.49 -13.97 33.73
C ASN A 6 47.26 -15.28 33.78
N ASP A 7 48.41 -15.25 34.38
CA ASP A 7 49.04 -16.46 34.88
C ASP A 7 48.10 -16.98 35.98
N ALA A 8 47.15 -17.81 35.58
CA ALA A 8 46.43 -18.62 36.54
C ALA A 8 47.53 -19.41 37.26
N ALA A 9 47.82 -19.05 38.52
CA ALA A 9 48.74 -19.79 39.34
C ALA A 9 48.34 -21.27 39.24
N PRO A 10 49.28 -22.15 38.88
CA PRO A 10 48.94 -23.57 38.76
C PRO A 10 48.46 -24.03 40.11
N SER A 11 47.21 -24.40 40.16
CA SER A 11 46.60 -25.02 41.33
C SER A 11 47.32 -26.35 41.56
N THR A 12 47.94 -26.52 42.71
CA THR A 12 48.61 -27.76 43.12
C THR A 12 47.59 -28.83 43.58
N ASP A 13 46.34 -28.50 43.63
CA ASP A 13 45.25 -29.42 43.98
C ASP A 13 44.81 -30.25 42.78
N GLY A 14 44.31 -31.46 43.06
CA GLY A 14 43.77 -32.35 42.03
C GLY A 14 42.63 -31.79 41.17
N ALA A 15 42.17 -30.61 41.48
CA ALA A 15 41.18 -29.86 40.71
C ALA A 15 41.80 -28.96 39.63
N ALA A 16 43.13 -28.98 39.44
CA ALA A 16 43.82 -28.12 38.45
C ALA A 16 43.26 -28.26 37.03
N GLY A 17 42.84 -29.44 36.67
CA GLY A 17 42.20 -29.68 35.37
C GLY A 17 40.77 -29.17 35.25
N LEU A 18 40.15 -28.71 36.35
CA LEU A 18 38.80 -28.16 36.40
C LEU A 18 38.77 -26.63 36.44
N VAL A 19 39.90 -26.00 36.59
CA VAL A 19 40.02 -24.54 36.57
C VAL A 19 39.94 -24.07 35.12
N PRO A 20 39.05 -23.13 34.81
CA PRO A 20 38.97 -22.55 33.47
C PRO A 20 40.29 -21.88 33.10
N GLU A 21 40.86 -22.25 31.98
CA GLU A 21 42.04 -21.55 31.45
C GLU A 21 41.60 -20.21 30.83
N SER A 22 42.37 -19.16 31.13
CA SER A 22 42.27 -17.93 30.39
C SER A 22 42.88 -18.13 29.00
N ASN A 23 42.11 -17.91 27.98
CA ASN A 23 42.60 -18.03 26.61
C ASN A 23 43.24 -16.71 26.17
N ASN A 24 44.56 -16.68 26.15
CA ASN A 24 45.33 -15.46 25.91
C ASN A 24 45.80 -15.30 24.45
N GLU A 25 45.52 -16.26 23.61
CA GLU A 25 45.93 -16.17 22.21
C GLU A 25 44.88 -15.40 21.40
N VAL A 26 44.87 -14.11 21.60
CA VAL A 26 44.18 -13.18 20.68
C VAL A 26 45.19 -12.77 19.62
N MET A 27 44.92 -13.08 18.36
CA MET A 27 45.61 -12.44 17.27
C MET A 27 45.27 -10.95 17.26
N ALA A 28 46.11 -10.13 17.84
CA ALA A 28 45.96 -8.69 17.81
C ALA A 28 46.31 -8.19 16.40
N LEU A 29 45.28 -8.01 15.61
CA LEU A 29 45.37 -7.13 14.45
C LEU A 29 45.28 -5.70 14.98
N GLU A 30 46.34 -4.93 14.74
CA GLU A 30 46.23 -3.50 15.03
C GLU A 30 45.13 -2.88 14.17
N PRO A 31 44.12 -2.24 14.76
CA PRO A 31 43.10 -1.61 13.99
C PRO A 31 43.69 -0.48 13.15
N VAL A 32 43.39 -0.49 11.88
CA VAL A 32 43.69 0.67 11.03
C VAL A 32 42.83 1.84 11.55
N ALA A 33 43.43 3.02 11.69
CA ALA A 33 42.74 4.22 12.18
C ALA A 33 41.71 4.72 11.16
N GLY A 34 40.56 4.06 11.09
CA GLY A 34 39.56 4.26 10.06
C GLY A 34 38.97 5.67 10.04
N ALA A 35 38.59 6.20 11.17
CA ALA A 35 38.03 7.54 11.26
C ALA A 35 39.08 8.63 10.96
N ALA A 36 40.32 8.43 11.38
CA ALA A 36 41.40 9.37 11.07
C ALA A 36 41.72 9.42 9.57
N LEU A 37 41.57 8.32 8.85
CA LEU A 37 41.73 8.28 7.40
C LEU A 37 40.53 8.87 6.66
N ALA A 38 39.32 8.74 7.21
CA ALA A 38 38.10 9.24 6.61
C ALA A 38 37.91 10.76 6.81
N ALA A 39 38.40 11.32 7.92
CA ALA A 39 38.19 12.74 8.26
C ALA A 39 38.64 13.72 7.16
N PRO A 40 39.81 13.53 6.47
CA PRO A 40 40.21 14.42 5.38
C PRO A 40 39.23 14.40 4.18
N VAL A 41 38.56 13.27 3.99
CA VAL A 41 37.62 13.09 2.86
C VAL A 41 36.24 13.63 3.19
N THR A 42 35.77 13.46 4.42
CA THR A 42 34.45 13.88 4.86
C THR A 42 34.40 15.29 5.41
N GLY A 43 35.54 15.83 5.85
CA GLY A 43 35.65 17.19 6.38
C GLY A 43 34.95 17.43 7.72
N GLN A 44 34.50 16.38 8.39
CA GLN A 44 33.81 16.47 9.68
C GLN A 44 34.50 15.62 10.74
N THR A 45 34.60 16.19 11.95
CA THR A 45 34.99 15.47 13.16
C THR A 45 33.84 15.47 14.14
N ASN A 46 33.54 14.29 14.68
CA ASN A 46 32.48 14.10 15.66
C ASN A 46 33.04 13.49 16.92
N ILE A 47 32.43 13.78 18.05
CA ILE A 47 32.78 13.20 19.34
C ILE A 47 31.58 12.36 19.81
N ILE A 48 31.82 11.07 19.97
CA ILE A 48 30.85 10.17 20.59
C ILE A 48 30.99 10.30 22.10
N ASP A 49 29.85 10.29 22.81
CA ASP A 49 29.83 10.34 24.27
C ASP A 49 30.80 9.28 24.85
N PRO A 50 31.70 9.67 25.77
CA PRO A 50 32.66 8.75 26.36
C PRO A 50 32.03 7.55 27.02
N TRP A 51 30.85 7.67 27.55
CA TRP A 51 30.16 6.55 28.15
C TRP A 51 29.76 5.48 27.11
N ILE A 52 29.30 5.89 25.94
CA ILE A 52 28.98 4.97 24.83
C ILE A 52 30.24 4.23 24.36
N ARG A 53 31.39 4.92 24.33
CA ARG A 53 32.65 4.31 23.95
C ARG A 53 33.20 3.30 24.98
N ALA A 54 32.88 3.52 26.25
CA ALA A 54 33.43 2.71 27.35
C ALA A 54 32.54 1.50 27.69
N ASN A 55 31.24 1.60 27.45
CA ASN A 55 30.31 0.59 27.90
C ASN A 55 30.07 -0.49 26.86
N PHE A 56 30.21 -1.74 27.26
CA PHE A 56 29.77 -2.87 26.45
C PHE A 56 28.29 -3.08 26.56
N VAL A 57 27.63 -3.18 25.41
CA VAL A 57 26.19 -3.40 25.32
C VAL A 57 25.95 -4.70 24.55
N GLN A 58 24.99 -5.49 25.01
CA GLN A 58 24.63 -6.73 24.32
C GLN A 58 24.17 -6.44 22.90
N ALA A 59 24.75 -7.16 21.94
CA ALA A 59 24.34 -7.05 20.55
C ALA A 59 22.92 -7.62 20.35
N PRO A 60 22.09 -7.00 19.50
CA PRO A 60 20.85 -7.62 19.08
C PRO A 60 21.11 -9.00 18.45
N ASN A 61 20.35 -10.00 18.85
CA ASN A 61 20.56 -11.40 18.43
C ASN A 61 21.94 -11.98 18.79
N GLY A 62 22.62 -11.38 19.74
CA GLY A 62 23.93 -11.82 20.22
C GLY A 62 23.91 -12.90 21.29
N GLU A 63 22.80 -13.59 21.46
CA GLU A 63 22.66 -14.69 22.41
C GLU A 63 22.50 -16.01 21.66
N PHE A 64 23.27 -17.00 22.05
CA PHE A 64 23.12 -18.34 21.50
C PHE A 64 23.51 -19.39 22.54
N THR A 65 23.06 -20.60 22.35
CA THR A 65 23.35 -21.74 23.21
C THR A 65 24.08 -22.81 22.42
N VAL A 66 25.02 -23.48 23.09
CA VAL A 66 25.77 -24.60 22.54
C VAL A 66 25.39 -25.85 23.33
N SER A 67 25.10 -26.92 22.66
CA SER A 67 24.79 -28.22 23.27
C SER A 67 25.70 -29.32 22.69
N PRO A 68 25.79 -30.49 23.35
CA PRO A 68 26.51 -31.64 22.81
C PRO A 68 25.94 -32.16 21.47
N ARG A 69 24.74 -31.74 21.10
CA ARG A 69 24.11 -32.09 19.83
C ARG A 69 24.63 -31.29 18.65
N ASN A 70 25.29 -30.17 18.90
CA ASN A 70 25.92 -29.40 17.85
C ASN A 70 27.15 -30.11 17.32
N ALA A 71 27.32 -30.16 16.02
CA ALA A 71 28.45 -30.75 15.37
C ALA A 71 29.63 -29.76 15.25
N PRO A 72 30.89 -30.21 15.32
CA PRO A 72 32.02 -29.35 14.99
C PRO A 72 31.89 -28.77 13.58
N GLY A 73 32.09 -27.47 13.42
CA GLY A 73 31.93 -26.77 12.16
C GLY A 73 30.50 -26.23 11.89
N GLU A 74 29.57 -26.49 12.78
CA GLU A 74 28.26 -25.86 12.73
C GLU A 74 28.35 -24.37 13.08
N VAL A 75 27.72 -23.52 12.26
CA VAL A 75 27.67 -22.08 12.51
C VAL A 75 26.63 -21.80 13.60
N LEU A 76 27.11 -21.29 14.72
CA LEU A 76 26.29 -20.99 15.88
C LEU A 76 25.82 -19.52 15.89
N LEU A 77 26.62 -18.63 15.37
CA LEU A 77 26.37 -17.20 15.33
C LEU A 77 26.91 -16.62 14.04
N ASN A 78 26.13 -15.74 13.42
CA ASN A 78 26.54 -14.98 12.26
C ASN A 78 25.96 -13.57 12.38
N LEU A 79 26.80 -12.60 12.72
CA LEU A 79 26.41 -11.20 12.87
C LEU A 79 27.23 -10.33 11.93
N GLU A 80 26.59 -9.35 11.34
CA GLU A 80 27.26 -8.33 10.54
C GLU A 80 27.90 -7.28 11.45
N LEU A 81 29.15 -6.94 11.19
CA LEU A 81 29.85 -5.88 11.89
C LEU A 81 29.43 -4.52 11.38
N GLY A 82 28.83 -3.74 12.25
CA GLY A 82 28.41 -2.39 11.93
C GLY A 82 27.76 -1.71 13.13
N PRO A 83 27.30 -0.48 12.96
CA PRO A 83 26.61 0.24 14.04
C PRO A 83 25.38 -0.49 14.58
N GLU A 84 24.74 -1.34 13.76
CA GLU A 84 23.54 -2.10 14.14
C GLU A 84 23.80 -3.11 15.27
N LEU A 85 25.05 -3.52 15.51
CA LEU A 85 25.41 -4.40 16.61
C LEU A 85 25.34 -3.75 17.98
N ASN A 86 25.40 -2.43 18.04
CA ASN A 86 25.30 -1.69 19.29
C ASN A 86 24.03 -0.83 19.25
N PRO A 87 23.06 -1.00 20.15
CA PRO A 87 21.83 -0.22 20.13
C PRO A 87 22.03 1.30 20.15
N TYR A 88 23.02 1.78 20.90
CA TYR A 88 23.33 3.22 20.94
C TYR A 88 23.91 3.72 19.62
N LEU A 89 24.82 2.93 19.04
CA LEU A 89 25.39 3.28 17.74
C LEU A 89 24.36 3.17 16.61
N ALA A 90 23.45 2.21 16.67
CA ALA A 90 22.34 2.12 15.72
C ALA A 90 21.44 3.35 15.77
N HIS A 91 21.17 3.86 16.95
CA HIS A 91 20.42 5.11 17.10
C HIS A 91 21.16 6.32 16.54
N LEU A 92 22.44 6.44 16.85
CA LEU A 92 23.29 7.52 16.37
C LEU A 92 23.54 7.45 14.85
N ALA A 93 23.63 6.26 14.29
CA ALA A 93 23.84 6.06 12.85
C ALA A 93 22.78 6.69 11.97
N ARG A 94 21.57 6.85 12.47
CA ARG A 94 20.48 7.51 11.73
C ARG A 94 20.67 9.00 11.55
N MET A 95 21.55 9.60 12.34
CA MET A 95 21.88 11.03 12.25
C MET A 95 23.09 11.31 11.35
N TYR A 96 23.81 10.28 10.92
CA TYR A 96 25.01 10.41 10.13
C TYR A 96 24.93 9.63 8.82
N ASN A 97 25.62 10.12 7.80
CA ASN A 97 25.63 9.48 6.49
C ASN A 97 26.50 8.22 6.44
N GLY A 98 27.59 8.21 7.18
CA GLY A 98 28.50 7.10 7.17
C GLY A 98 29.23 6.91 8.49
N TYR A 99 29.98 5.83 8.58
CA TYR A 99 30.85 5.53 9.71
C TYR A 99 32.17 4.94 9.23
N ALA A 100 33.17 5.05 10.07
CA ALA A 100 34.48 4.47 9.86
C ALA A 100 35.00 3.90 11.18
N GLY A 101 35.88 2.91 11.09
CA GLY A 101 36.48 2.26 12.25
C GLY A 101 35.83 0.92 12.57
N GLY A 102 36.47 0.18 13.47
CA GLY A 102 36.07 -1.14 13.88
C GLY A 102 35.17 -1.15 15.13
N MET A 103 34.84 -2.37 15.53
CA MET A 103 34.09 -2.65 16.76
C MET A 103 34.89 -3.57 17.65
N GLU A 104 34.79 -3.39 18.94
CA GLU A 104 35.30 -4.35 19.92
C GLU A 104 34.13 -5.24 20.38
N VAL A 105 34.39 -6.54 20.36
CA VAL A 105 33.38 -7.53 20.73
C VAL A 105 33.87 -8.28 21.97
N GLN A 106 32.99 -8.38 22.95
CA GLN A 106 33.22 -9.15 24.16
C GLN A 106 32.32 -10.36 24.16
N VAL A 107 32.89 -11.52 24.37
CA VAL A 107 32.15 -12.78 24.43
C VAL A 107 32.13 -13.27 25.88
N MET A 108 30.96 -13.55 26.38
CA MET A 108 30.76 -14.10 27.70
C MET A 108 30.16 -15.50 27.59
N LEU A 109 30.78 -16.45 28.25
CA LEU A 109 30.34 -17.84 28.32
C LEU A 109 29.84 -18.18 29.71
N ALA A 110 28.74 -18.87 29.81
CA ALA A 110 28.19 -19.41 31.05
C ALA A 110 28.27 -20.95 31.01
N GLY A 111 29.45 -21.46 31.22
CA GLY A 111 29.70 -22.88 31.38
C GLY A 111 30.01 -23.22 32.84
N ASN A 112 30.36 -24.47 33.07
CA ASN A 112 30.83 -24.97 34.38
C ASN A 112 32.16 -25.72 34.24
N ALA A 113 32.78 -26.07 35.35
CA ALA A 113 34.08 -26.72 35.36
C ALA A 113 34.06 -28.16 34.80
N PHE A 114 32.90 -28.76 34.65
CA PHE A 114 32.73 -30.13 34.17
C PHE A 114 32.47 -30.23 32.67
N THR A 115 32.32 -29.11 32.00
CA THR A 115 32.15 -29.05 30.55
C THR A 115 33.47 -28.85 29.85
N ALA A 116 33.68 -29.53 28.74
CA ALA A 116 34.83 -29.37 27.88
C ALA A 116 34.40 -29.11 26.46
N GLY A 117 35.11 -28.27 25.78
CA GLY A 117 34.87 -27.90 24.40
C GLY A 117 35.46 -26.54 24.09
N LYS A 118 35.62 -26.26 22.81
CA LYS A 118 36.15 -24.98 22.33
C LYS A 118 35.30 -24.40 21.23
N LEU A 119 35.10 -23.10 21.29
CA LEU A 119 34.43 -22.31 20.29
C LEU A 119 35.46 -21.43 19.56
N VAL A 120 35.27 -21.27 18.27
CA VAL A 120 36.06 -20.34 17.49
C VAL A 120 35.18 -19.17 17.05
N PHE A 121 35.67 -17.97 17.30
CA PHE A 121 35.08 -16.73 16.80
C PHE A 121 36.02 -16.13 15.78
N ALA A 122 35.54 -15.85 14.60
CA ALA A 122 36.34 -15.29 13.54
C ALA A 122 35.66 -14.10 12.87
N ALA A 123 36.47 -13.19 12.39
CA ALA A 123 36.07 -12.09 11.55
C ALA A 123 36.19 -12.49 10.08
N VAL A 124 35.08 -12.69 9.42
CA VAL A 124 35.04 -13.13 8.02
C VAL A 124 34.91 -11.91 7.10
N PRO A 125 35.71 -11.83 6.02
CA PRO A 125 35.65 -10.75 5.08
C PRO A 125 34.26 -10.63 4.39
N PRO A 126 33.94 -9.46 3.85
CA PRO A 126 32.71 -9.27 3.07
C PRO A 126 32.63 -10.25 1.90
N HIS A 127 31.43 -10.69 1.58
CA HIS A 127 31.12 -11.61 0.46
C HIS A 127 31.75 -12.99 0.52
N PHE A 128 32.37 -13.36 1.63
CA PHE A 128 32.91 -14.71 1.75
C PHE A 128 31.75 -15.70 2.08
N PRO A 129 31.65 -16.83 1.37
CA PRO A 129 30.58 -17.80 1.62
C PRO A 129 30.82 -18.50 2.96
N ILE A 130 29.89 -18.33 3.89
CA ILE A 130 30.00 -18.90 5.26
C ILE A 130 29.52 -20.35 5.28
N GLU A 131 28.62 -20.72 4.41
CA GLU A 131 27.93 -22.02 4.40
C GLU A 131 28.88 -23.20 4.23
N ASN A 132 30.03 -23.00 3.60
CA ASN A 132 31.00 -24.03 3.30
C ASN A 132 32.29 -23.93 4.13
N LEU A 133 32.30 -23.10 5.19
CA LEU A 133 33.48 -22.95 6.06
C LEU A 133 33.64 -24.18 6.96
N SER A 134 34.81 -24.82 6.84
CA SER A 134 35.24 -25.83 7.79
C SER A 134 35.92 -25.19 9.00
N PRO A 135 36.02 -25.89 10.14
CA PRO A 135 36.82 -25.41 11.29
C PRO A 135 38.26 -25.06 10.95
N GLN A 136 38.88 -25.78 10.01
CA GLN A 136 40.21 -25.48 9.53
C GLN A 136 40.26 -24.18 8.73
N GLN A 137 39.31 -23.94 7.87
CA GLN A 137 39.29 -22.75 7.03
C GLN A 137 39.00 -21.48 7.82
N ILE A 138 38.15 -21.56 8.83
CA ILE A 138 37.81 -20.39 9.65
C ILE A 138 39.03 -19.87 10.42
N THR A 139 39.98 -20.71 10.73
CA THR A 139 41.23 -20.33 11.41
C THR A 139 42.21 -19.56 10.50
N MET A 140 41.94 -19.49 9.20
CA MET A 140 42.70 -18.67 8.27
C MET A 140 42.37 -17.18 8.38
N PHE A 141 41.23 -16.86 8.95
CA PHE A 141 40.82 -15.48 9.24
C PHE A 141 41.28 -15.07 10.64
N PRO A 142 41.28 -13.77 10.96
CA PRO A 142 41.46 -13.33 12.34
C PRO A 142 40.45 -14.03 13.24
N HIS A 143 40.91 -14.77 14.21
CA HIS A 143 40.10 -15.62 15.04
C HIS A 143 40.57 -15.68 16.48
N VAL A 144 39.68 -16.07 17.37
CA VAL A 144 39.97 -16.41 18.75
C VAL A 144 39.29 -17.74 19.05
N ILE A 145 40.06 -18.64 19.68
CA ILE A 145 39.55 -19.91 20.17
C ILE A 145 39.32 -19.79 21.67
N ILE A 146 38.09 -20.00 22.10
CA ILE A 146 37.66 -19.81 23.48
C ILE A 146 37.30 -21.17 24.08
N ASP A 147 37.83 -21.48 25.26
CA ASP A 147 37.41 -22.64 26.04
C ASP A 147 36.08 -22.33 26.74
N VAL A 148 35.12 -23.26 26.70
CA VAL A 148 33.82 -23.11 27.33
C VAL A 148 33.89 -22.98 28.87
N ARG A 149 35.01 -23.35 29.47
CA ARG A 149 35.27 -23.19 30.91
C ARG A 149 35.79 -21.82 31.30
N THR A 150 35.99 -20.92 30.33
CA THR A 150 36.51 -19.58 30.60
C THR A 150 35.54 -18.79 31.46
N LEU A 151 35.98 -18.29 32.59
CA LEU A 151 35.21 -17.46 33.50
C LEU A 151 35.21 -15.98 33.13
N GLU A 152 36.28 -15.53 32.52
CA GLU A 152 36.46 -14.13 32.15
C GLU A 152 35.93 -13.84 30.75
N PRO A 153 35.33 -12.67 30.56
CA PRO A 153 34.95 -12.24 29.23
C PRO A 153 36.14 -12.14 28.30
N VAL A 154 36.01 -12.64 27.09
CA VAL A 154 37.07 -12.60 26.10
C VAL A 154 36.84 -11.43 25.17
N LEU A 155 37.82 -10.55 25.04
CA LEU A 155 37.81 -9.42 24.15
C LEU A 155 38.33 -9.80 22.77
N LEU A 156 37.55 -9.55 21.75
CA LEU A 156 37.89 -9.75 20.36
C LEU A 156 37.91 -8.39 19.63
N PRO A 157 39.07 -7.78 19.37
CA PRO A 157 39.13 -6.60 18.55
C PRO A 157 38.93 -6.97 17.08
N LEU A 158 38.03 -6.29 16.42
CA LEU A 158 37.70 -6.55 15.03
C LEU A 158 38.08 -5.35 14.17
N PRO A 159 39.04 -5.51 13.26
CA PRO A 159 39.43 -4.48 12.34
C PRO A 159 38.31 -4.23 11.33
N ASP A 160 38.22 -3.00 10.85
CA ASP A 160 37.34 -2.64 9.75
C ASP A 160 38.05 -2.88 8.41
N VAL A 161 37.62 -3.89 7.67
CA VAL A 161 38.14 -4.19 6.33
C VAL A 161 37.10 -3.71 5.30
N ARG A 162 37.51 -2.79 4.45
CA ARG A 162 36.65 -2.14 3.45
C ARG A 162 37.46 -1.66 2.26
N ASN A 163 36.75 -1.46 1.13
CA ASN A 163 37.36 -0.89 -0.06
C ASN A 163 37.36 0.65 -0.07
N ASN A 164 36.55 1.26 0.78
CA ASN A 164 36.37 2.71 0.88
C ASN A 164 36.90 3.22 2.24
N PHE A 165 37.10 4.52 2.34
CA PHE A 165 37.51 5.15 3.60
C PHE A 165 36.43 5.11 4.68
N PHE A 166 35.17 4.97 4.30
CA PHE A 166 34.03 4.87 5.21
C PHE A 166 32.89 4.03 4.61
N HIS A 167 32.01 3.54 5.46
CA HIS A 167 30.80 2.83 5.08
C HIS A 167 29.57 3.76 5.16
N TYR A 168 28.60 3.54 4.28
CA TYR A 168 27.33 4.24 4.34
C TYR A 168 26.36 3.58 5.31
N ASN A 169 25.68 4.38 6.14
CA ASN A 169 24.72 3.87 7.12
C ASN A 169 23.41 3.39 6.50
N GLN A 170 23.04 3.94 5.34
CA GLN A 170 21.74 3.69 4.70
C GLN A 170 21.83 2.82 3.44
N LYS A 171 22.97 2.29 3.15
CA LYS A 171 23.19 1.44 1.99
C LYS A 171 23.63 0.06 2.45
N ASP A 172 23.14 -0.97 1.76
CA ASP A 172 23.58 -2.34 1.93
C ASP A 172 25.01 -2.52 1.40
N ASP A 173 25.94 -1.89 2.07
CA ASP A 173 27.36 -2.15 1.82
C ASP A 173 27.72 -3.49 2.44
N PRO A 174 28.48 -4.32 1.74
CA PRO A 174 28.97 -5.55 2.30
C PRO A 174 29.87 -5.27 3.51
N LYS A 175 29.55 -5.89 4.62
CA LYS A 175 30.23 -5.71 5.90
C LYS A 175 30.95 -6.98 6.30
N MET A 176 31.97 -6.84 7.11
CA MET A 176 32.57 -7.99 7.78
C MET A 176 31.54 -8.67 8.67
N ARG A 177 31.76 -9.95 8.90
CA ARG A 177 30.88 -10.76 9.74
C ARG A 177 31.65 -11.39 10.87
N ILE A 178 31.03 -11.50 12.02
CA ILE A 178 31.51 -12.35 13.12
C ILE A 178 30.80 -13.68 12.98
N VAL A 179 31.57 -14.72 12.87
CA VAL A 179 31.07 -16.09 12.79
C VAL A 179 31.60 -16.87 13.99
N ALA A 180 30.69 -17.49 14.71
CA ALA A 180 31.05 -18.43 15.78
C ALA A 180 30.75 -19.85 15.33
N MET A 181 31.72 -20.73 15.53
CA MET A 181 31.59 -22.15 15.25
C MET A 181 32.01 -22.98 16.45
N LEU A 182 31.45 -24.15 16.56
CA LEU A 182 31.98 -25.19 17.46
C LEU A 182 33.27 -25.77 16.86
N TYR A 183 34.38 -25.52 17.55
CA TYR A 183 35.70 -25.99 17.08
C TYR A 183 35.99 -27.43 17.52
N THR A 184 35.75 -27.76 18.78
CA THR A 184 35.83 -29.09 19.33
C THR A 184 34.51 -29.51 19.96
N PRO A 185 34.13 -30.79 19.91
CA PRO A 185 32.88 -31.22 20.47
C PRO A 185 32.69 -30.84 21.92
N LEU A 186 31.49 -30.42 22.27
CA LEU A 186 31.11 -30.12 23.65
C LEU A 186 30.86 -31.43 24.40
N ARG A 187 31.54 -31.63 25.55
CA ARG A 187 31.43 -32.81 26.35
C ARG A 187 31.27 -32.45 27.83
N SER A 188 30.59 -33.33 28.58
CA SER A 188 30.45 -33.22 30.03
C SER A 188 30.57 -34.62 30.67
N ASN A 189 30.78 -34.64 31.97
CA ASN A 189 30.83 -35.88 32.79
C ASN A 189 29.44 -36.46 33.11
N GLY A 190 28.35 -35.85 32.62
CA GLY A 190 27.00 -36.36 32.79
C GLY A 190 26.77 -37.69 32.08
N SER A 191 25.81 -38.49 32.52
CA SER A 191 25.33 -39.65 31.77
C SER A 191 24.73 -39.18 30.44
N GLY A 192 24.88 -39.97 29.38
CA GLY A 192 24.64 -39.58 28.00
C GLY A 192 23.24 -39.06 27.60
N ASP A 193 22.31 -39.03 28.53
CA ASP A 193 20.94 -38.51 28.28
C ASP A 193 20.72 -37.09 28.82
N ASP A 194 21.64 -36.56 29.65
CA ASP A 194 21.51 -35.19 30.15
C ASP A 194 21.98 -34.18 29.12
N VAL A 195 21.03 -33.46 28.55
CA VAL A 195 21.31 -32.35 27.62
C VAL A 195 21.66 -31.13 28.45
N PHE A 196 22.96 -30.81 28.54
CA PHE A 196 23.39 -29.55 29.09
C PHE A 196 23.62 -28.53 27.98
N THR A 197 23.51 -27.28 28.31
CA THR A 197 23.72 -26.18 27.37
C THR A 197 24.68 -25.16 27.96
N VAL A 198 25.53 -24.60 27.12
CA VAL A 198 26.36 -23.46 27.47
C VAL A 198 25.79 -22.24 26.79
N SER A 199 25.42 -21.23 27.57
CA SER A 199 24.91 -19.98 27.05
C SER A 199 26.06 -19.02 26.73
N CYS A 200 26.01 -18.42 25.56
CA CYS A 200 26.94 -17.41 25.11
C CYS A 200 26.24 -16.10 24.89
N ARG A 201 26.87 -15.01 25.29
CA ARG A 201 26.43 -13.65 24.99
C ARG A 201 27.52 -12.83 24.39
N VAL A 202 27.17 -12.04 23.40
CA VAL A 202 28.07 -11.17 22.67
C VAL A 202 27.71 -9.73 22.97
N LEU A 203 28.67 -9.00 23.52
CA LEU A 203 28.54 -7.58 23.83
C LEU A 203 29.46 -6.80 22.90
N THR A 204 29.09 -5.60 22.57
CA THR A 204 29.83 -4.75 21.64
C THR A 204 30.03 -3.35 22.18
N ARG A 205 31.11 -2.75 21.80
CA ARG A 205 31.38 -1.32 21.96
C ARG A 205 32.18 -0.81 20.75
N PRO A 206 32.12 0.49 20.45
CA PRO A 206 32.95 1.04 19.39
C PRO A 206 34.43 0.97 19.74
N SER A 207 35.27 0.63 18.76
CA SER A 207 36.72 0.75 18.89
C SER A 207 37.14 2.21 19.06
N PRO A 208 38.34 2.48 19.60
CA PRO A 208 38.83 3.85 19.72
C PRO A 208 38.91 4.62 18.40
N ASP A 209 39.08 3.90 17.29
CA ASP A 209 39.12 4.45 15.93
C ASP A 209 37.73 4.58 15.26
N PHE A 210 36.68 4.17 15.95
CA PHE A 210 35.32 4.29 15.42
C PHE A 210 34.81 5.72 15.50
N ASP A 211 34.27 6.24 14.42
CA ASP A 211 33.58 7.52 14.39
C ASP A 211 32.55 7.56 13.28
N PHE A 212 31.56 8.44 13.46
CA PHE A 212 30.61 8.75 12.42
C PHE A 212 31.08 9.92 11.57
N THR A 213 30.65 9.94 10.33
CA THR A 213 30.99 10.96 9.37
C THR A 213 29.75 11.57 8.75
N TYR A 214 29.81 12.85 8.53
CA TYR A 214 28.78 13.62 7.82
C TYR A 214 27.40 13.60 8.50
N LEU A 215 27.15 14.58 9.35
CA LEU A 215 25.85 14.79 9.98
C LEU A 215 24.81 15.13 8.90
N VAL A 216 23.76 14.32 8.83
CA VAL A 216 22.63 14.59 7.94
C VAL A 216 21.49 15.24 8.72
N PRO A 217 20.75 16.14 8.10
CA PRO A 217 19.55 16.65 8.74
C PRO A 217 18.59 15.48 8.99
N PRO A 218 17.83 15.52 10.09
CA PRO A 218 16.83 14.51 10.33
C PRO A 218 15.96 14.42 9.07
N THR A 219 15.86 13.26 8.49
CA THR A 219 14.82 12.97 7.51
C THR A 219 13.50 13.06 8.27
N VAL A 220 13.08 14.28 8.50
CA VAL A 220 11.81 14.56 9.09
C VAL A 220 10.82 14.13 8.07
N GLU A 221 10.19 13.01 8.38
CA GLU A 221 9.07 12.47 7.65
C GLU A 221 9.44 12.01 6.23
N SER A 222 8.98 10.83 5.89
CA SER A 222 8.87 10.41 4.51
C SER A 222 8.41 11.61 3.68
N LYS A 223 9.13 11.95 2.62
CA LYS A 223 8.66 12.95 1.66
C LYS A 223 7.17 12.72 1.47
N THR A 224 6.38 13.68 1.92
CA THR A 224 4.97 13.69 1.55
C THR A 224 4.94 13.55 0.05
N LYS A 225 4.32 12.50 -0.46
CA LYS A 225 4.16 12.34 -1.90
C LYS A 225 3.51 13.61 -2.43
N PRO A 226 4.09 14.29 -3.43
CA PRO A 226 3.46 15.46 -3.98
C PRO A 226 2.15 15.06 -4.64
N PHE A 227 1.13 15.89 -4.48
CA PHE A 227 -0.13 15.70 -5.18
C PHE A 227 0.09 15.85 -6.69
N THR A 228 -0.36 14.86 -7.44
CA THR A 228 -0.28 14.83 -8.91
C THR A 228 -1.59 14.38 -9.51
N LEU A 229 -1.84 14.76 -10.74
CA LEU A 229 -2.96 14.25 -11.54
C LEU A 229 -2.44 13.27 -12.61
N PRO A 230 -3.25 12.27 -13.00
CA PRO A 230 -2.88 11.40 -14.12
C PRO A 230 -2.76 12.21 -15.41
N ILE A 231 -1.72 11.93 -16.18
CA ILE A 231 -1.53 12.53 -17.52
C ILE A 231 -2.29 11.67 -18.53
N LEU A 232 -3.60 11.86 -18.56
CA LEU A 232 -4.49 11.14 -19.46
C LEU A 232 -5.31 12.13 -20.28
N THR A 233 -5.48 11.82 -21.55
CA THR A 233 -6.34 12.59 -22.44
C THR A 233 -7.80 12.34 -22.12
N LEU A 234 -8.67 13.25 -22.53
CA LEU A 234 -10.10 13.11 -22.29
C LEU A 234 -10.68 11.80 -22.84
N GLY A 235 -10.22 11.34 -23.99
CA GLY A 235 -10.67 10.09 -24.60
C GLY A 235 -10.19 8.83 -23.86
N GLU A 236 -9.16 8.94 -23.04
CA GLU A 236 -8.63 7.84 -22.21
C GLU A 236 -9.31 7.73 -20.85
N LEU A 237 -10.13 8.72 -20.50
CA LEU A 237 -10.84 8.75 -19.24
C LEU A 237 -12.17 7.99 -19.33
N SER A 238 -12.55 7.33 -18.24
CA SER A 238 -13.81 6.60 -18.10
C SER A 238 -14.71 7.27 -17.09
N ASN A 239 -16.03 7.15 -17.30
CA ASN A 239 -17.00 7.63 -16.35
C ASN A 239 -16.95 6.80 -15.06
N SER A 240 -16.98 7.45 -13.93
CA SER A 240 -16.94 6.79 -12.61
C SER A 240 -18.31 6.32 -12.10
N ARG A 241 -19.39 6.69 -12.77
CA ARG A 241 -20.76 6.32 -12.39
C ARG A 241 -21.38 5.28 -13.30
N PHE A 242 -20.81 5.11 -14.48
CA PHE A 242 -21.28 4.16 -15.48
C PHE A 242 -20.10 3.68 -16.35
N PRO A 243 -20.08 2.43 -16.81
CA PRO A 243 -18.93 1.87 -17.52
C PRO A 243 -18.89 2.31 -19.00
N VAL A 244 -18.70 3.58 -19.22
CA VAL A 244 -18.58 4.21 -20.55
C VAL A 244 -17.43 5.20 -20.55
N SER A 245 -16.86 5.45 -21.72
CA SER A 245 -15.85 6.48 -21.91
C SER A 245 -16.44 7.88 -21.77
N ILE A 246 -15.63 8.84 -21.35
CA ILE A 246 -16.02 10.24 -21.27
C ILE A 246 -15.97 10.86 -22.67
N ASP A 247 -17.06 11.46 -23.12
CA ASP A 247 -17.15 12.08 -24.43
C ASP A 247 -16.75 13.55 -24.40
N GLN A 248 -17.17 14.27 -23.37
CA GLN A 248 -16.88 15.71 -23.22
C GLN A 248 -16.99 16.18 -21.79
N MET A 249 -16.51 17.37 -21.54
CA MET A 249 -16.77 18.11 -20.31
C MET A 249 -17.97 19.03 -20.51
N TYR A 250 -18.71 19.27 -19.44
CA TYR A 250 -19.92 20.10 -19.46
C TYR A 250 -20.02 20.94 -18.19
N THR A 251 -20.36 22.20 -18.32
CA THR A 251 -20.64 23.07 -17.18
C THR A 251 -22.08 22.89 -16.71
N SER A 252 -22.29 22.92 -15.40
CA SER A 252 -23.62 22.69 -14.81
C SER A 252 -24.67 23.63 -15.36
N PRO A 253 -25.92 23.17 -15.50
CA PRO A 253 -27.02 23.99 -16.06
C PRO A 253 -27.42 25.15 -15.15
N ASN A 254 -27.04 25.11 -13.88
CA ASN A 254 -27.43 26.11 -12.89
C ASN A 254 -26.22 26.43 -11.98
N GLU A 255 -26.08 27.69 -11.58
CA GLU A 255 -25.02 28.13 -10.64
C GLU A 255 -25.19 27.54 -9.24
N VAL A 256 -26.41 27.19 -8.86
CA VAL A 256 -26.79 26.74 -7.52
C VAL A 256 -27.14 25.25 -7.49
N ILE A 257 -26.67 24.47 -8.45
CA ILE A 257 -26.94 23.03 -8.45
C ILE A 257 -26.22 22.33 -7.30
N SER A 258 -26.94 21.52 -6.57
CA SER A 258 -26.42 20.65 -5.53
C SER A 258 -26.44 19.21 -6.02
N VAL A 259 -25.28 18.56 -5.99
CA VAL A 259 -25.08 17.21 -6.49
C VAL A 259 -24.82 16.26 -5.34
N GLN A 260 -25.56 15.20 -5.28
CA GLN A 260 -25.51 14.20 -4.22
C GLN A 260 -25.31 12.78 -4.75
N CYS A 261 -24.57 12.61 -5.83
CA CYS A 261 -24.24 11.28 -6.33
C CYS A 261 -23.40 10.50 -5.31
N GLN A 262 -23.50 9.18 -5.33
CA GLN A 262 -22.80 8.30 -4.39
C GLN A 262 -21.65 7.54 -5.04
N ASN A 263 -21.64 7.40 -6.35
CA ASN A 263 -20.55 6.81 -7.11
C ASN A 263 -19.64 7.91 -7.68
N GLY A 264 -18.36 7.59 -7.83
CA GLY A 264 -17.38 8.53 -8.35
C GLY A 264 -16.99 9.62 -7.34
N ARG A 265 -17.14 9.33 -6.06
CA ARG A 265 -16.84 10.26 -4.96
C ARG A 265 -15.55 9.83 -4.27
N CYS A 266 -14.55 10.66 -4.37
CA CYS A 266 -13.27 10.44 -3.72
C CYS A 266 -12.69 11.80 -3.30
N THR A 267 -12.15 11.89 -2.09
CA THR A 267 -11.41 13.07 -1.68
C THR A 267 -10.03 13.09 -2.35
N LEU A 268 -9.39 14.25 -2.40
CA LEU A 268 -8.03 14.36 -2.95
C LEU A 268 -7.01 13.54 -2.14
N ASP A 269 -7.30 13.29 -0.88
CA ASP A 269 -6.46 12.46 0.01
C ASP A 269 -6.59 10.95 -0.28
N GLY A 270 -7.48 10.55 -1.18
CA GLY A 270 -7.68 9.16 -1.56
C GLY A 270 -8.75 8.42 -0.75
N GLU A 271 -9.56 9.11 0.04
CA GLU A 271 -10.68 8.52 0.77
C GLU A 271 -11.89 8.34 -0.15
N LEU A 272 -12.30 7.08 -0.35
CA LEU A 272 -13.51 6.76 -1.11
C LEU A 272 -14.75 7.08 -0.28
N GLN A 273 -15.72 7.76 -0.90
CA GLN A 273 -16.95 8.17 -0.26
C GLN A 273 -18.18 7.51 -0.90
N GLY A 274 -19.28 7.42 -0.14
CA GLY A 274 -20.52 6.83 -0.61
C GLY A 274 -20.35 5.37 -1.02
N THR A 275 -20.87 5.03 -2.19
CA THR A 275 -20.83 3.68 -2.76
C THR A 275 -19.72 3.51 -3.80
N THR A 276 -18.73 4.39 -3.82
CA THR A 276 -17.63 4.39 -4.78
C THR A 276 -16.77 3.14 -4.66
N GLN A 277 -16.48 2.50 -5.79
CA GLN A 277 -15.58 1.35 -5.89
C GLN A 277 -14.47 1.63 -6.91
N LEU A 278 -13.34 0.96 -6.75
CA LEU A 278 -12.18 1.15 -7.64
C LEU A 278 -12.42 0.53 -9.02
N GLN A 279 -13.10 -0.59 -9.08
CA GLN A 279 -13.43 -1.26 -10.33
C GLN A 279 -14.88 -1.01 -10.69
N VAL A 280 -15.11 -0.38 -11.82
CA VAL A 280 -16.45 -0.04 -12.32
C VAL A 280 -16.84 -0.88 -13.55
N SER A 281 -15.90 -1.65 -14.09
CA SER A 281 -16.19 -2.58 -15.18
C SER A 281 -17.23 -3.62 -14.75
N GLY A 282 -18.31 -3.77 -15.50
CA GLY A 282 -19.39 -4.68 -15.17
C GLY A 282 -20.45 -4.12 -14.20
N ILE A 283 -20.43 -2.83 -13.90
CA ILE A 283 -21.39 -2.16 -13.01
C ILE A 283 -22.88 -2.41 -13.37
N CYS A 284 -23.14 -2.70 -14.63
CA CYS A 284 -24.49 -3.01 -15.12
C CYS A 284 -24.81 -4.49 -15.20
N ALA A 285 -23.90 -5.35 -14.78
CA ALA A 285 -24.11 -6.79 -14.74
C ALA A 285 -24.79 -7.18 -13.42
N PHE A 286 -26.10 -6.98 -13.35
CA PHE A 286 -26.86 -7.44 -12.20
C PHE A 286 -26.91 -8.98 -12.19
N LYS A 287 -26.57 -9.56 -11.06
CA LYS A 287 -26.80 -10.98 -10.84
C LYS A 287 -28.29 -11.16 -10.51
N GLY A 288 -29.04 -11.76 -11.42
CA GLY A 288 -30.46 -11.98 -11.24
C GLY A 288 -30.76 -13.33 -10.62
N GLU A 289 -31.54 -13.36 -9.55
CA GLU A 289 -32.23 -14.52 -9.06
C GLU A 289 -33.72 -14.29 -9.29
N VAL A 290 -34.35 -15.15 -10.07
CA VAL A 290 -35.78 -14.98 -10.40
C VAL A 290 -36.59 -15.75 -9.37
N THR A 291 -37.31 -15.01 -8.51
CA THR A 291 -38.28 -15.60 -7.59
C THR A 291 -39.67 -15.32 -8.13
N ALA A 292 -40.43 -16.41 -8.37
CA ALA A 292 -41.82 -16.30 -8.79
C ALA A 292 -42.77 -16.31 -7.58
N HIS A 293 -43.61 -15.28 -7.44
CA HIS A 293 -44.75 -15.29 -6.53
C HIS A 293 -46.02 -15.61 -7.31
N LEU A 294 -46.62 -16.74 -6.97
CA LEU A 294 -47.91 -17.14 -7.50
C LEU A 294 -49.04 -16.35 -6.82
N HIS A 295 -49.68 -15.49 -7.55
CA HIS A 295 -50.96 -14.90 -7.14
C HIS A 295 -51.90 -14.91 -8.34
N ASP A 296 -52.95 -15.71 -8.29
CA ASP A 296 -54.08 -15.74 -9.23
C ASP A 296 -53.67 -15.72 -10.73
N ASN A 297 -52.82 -16.62 -11.17
CA ASN A 297 -52.24 -16.72 -12.51
C ASN A 297 -51.26 -15.62 -12.93
N ASP A 298 -50.95 -14.68 -12.07
CA ASP A 298 -49.93 -13.68 -12.31
C ASP A 298 -48.68 -13.99 -11.53
N HIS A 299 -47.55 -14.10 -12.23
CA HIS A 299 -46.24 -14.34 -11.60
C HIS A 299 -45.45 -13.03 -11.55
N LEU A 300 -45.08 -12.60 -10.33
CA LEU A 300 -44.24 -11.44 -10.12
C LEU A 300 -42.77 -11.90 -10.09
N TYR A 301 -41.97 -11.38 -11.00
CA TYR A 301 -40.55 -11.70 -11.07
C TYR A 301 -39.72 -10.58 -10.45
N ASN A 302 -38.86 -10.95 -9.52
CA ASN A 302 -37.92 -10.04 -8.88
C ASN A 302 -36.49 -10.41 -9.25
N ILE A 303 -35.68 -9.41 -9.60
CA ILE A 303 -34.25 -9.58 -9.76
C ILE A 303 -33.59 -9.03 -8.50
N THR A 304 -32.87 -9.88 -7.80
CA THR A 304 -32.07 -9.47 -6.64
C THR A 304 -30.78 -8.81 -7.12
N ILE A 305 -30.49 -7.63 -6.61
CA ILE A 305 -29.30 -6.87 -6.94
C ILE A 305 -28.24 -7.19 -5.91
N THR A 306 -27.04 -7.52 -6.38
CA THR A 306 -25.87 -7.73 -5.54
C THR A 306 -24.91 -6.54 -5.63
N ASN A 307 -24.03 -6.42 -4.65
CA ASN A 307 -22.88 -5.52 -4.78
C ASN A 307 -22.00 -5.94 -5.97
N LEU A 308 -21.20 -5.03 -6.49
CA LEU A 308 -20.34 -5.28 -7.65
C LEU A 308 -19.38 -6.47 -7.42
N ASN A 309 -18.93 -6.68 -6.20
CA ASN A 309 -18.08 -7.81 -5.81
C ASN A 309 -18.80 -9.15 -5.70
N GLY A 310 -20.12 -9.18 -5.94
CA GLY A 310 -20.95 -10.37 -5.85
C GLY A 310 -21.49 -10.69 -4.46
N SER A 311 -21.15 -9.91 -3.43
CA SER A 311 -21.73 -10.07 -2.10
C SER A 311 -23.21 -9.62 -2.10
N PRO A 312 -24.09 -10.24 -1.28
CA PRO A 312 -25.48 -9.84 -1.20
C PRO A 312 -25.62 -8.42 -0.65
N PHE A 313 -26.54 -7.65 -1.25
CA PHE A 313 -26.90 -6.33 -0.75
C PHE A 313 -28.09 -6.46 0.20
N ASP A 314 -27.94 -5.89 1.39
CA ASP A 314 -29.02 -5.81 2.38
C ASP A 314 -29.62 -4.40 2.39
N PRO A 315 -30.87 -4.23 1.94
CA PRO A 315 -31.54 -2.93 1.94
C PRO A 315 -31.78 -2.35 3.34
N SER A 316 -31.70 -3.17 4.39
CA SER A 316 -31.86 -2.72 5.77
C SER A 316 -30.60 -2.07 6.36
N GLU A 317 -29.45 -2.27 5.74
CA GLU A 317 -28.22 -1.61 6.12
C GLU A 317 -28.21 -0.13 5.77
N ASP A 318 -27.39 0.66 6.45
CA ASP A 318 -27.26 2.12 6.25
C ASP A 318 -26.52 2.51 4.96
N ILE A 319 -26.58 1.67 3.94
CA ILE A 319 -25.95 1.90 2.63
C ILE A 319 -27.00 2.36 1.63
N PRO A 320 -26.79 3.48 0.92
CA PRO A 320 -27.80 4.09 0.05
C PRO A 320 -28.09 3.32 -1.24
N ALA A 321 -27.14 2.51 -1.69
CA ALA A 321 -27.23 1.72 -2.91
C ALA A 321 -26.28 0.53 -2.81
N PRO A 322 -26.43 -0.51 -3.64
CA PRO A 322 -25.42 -1.55 -3.75
C PRO A 322 -24.05 -0.95 -4.15
N LEU A 323 -22.98 -1.47 -3.59
CA LEU A 323 -21.63 -0.95 -3.82
C LEU A 323 -21.23 -1.12 -5.29
N GLY A 324 -20.84 -0.03 -5.93
CA GLY A 324 -20.37 0.00 -7.31
C GLY A 324 -21.46 -0.17 -8.39
N VAL A 325 -22.70 -0.28 -8.01
CA VAL A 325 -23.88 -0.35 -8.91
C VAL A 325 -24.43 1.07 -9.13
N PRO A 326 -25.17 1.35 -10.21
CA PRO A 326 -25.74 2.70 -10.42
C PRO A 326 -26.46 3.25 -9.19
N ASP A 327 -26.14 4.48 -8.82
CA ASP A 327 -26.66 5.18 -7.64
C ASP A 327 -27.91 6.03 -7.93
N PHE A 328 -28.41 5.98 -9.14
CA PHE A 328 -29.56 6.77 -9.62
C PHE A 328 -30.62 5.86 -10.19
N GLN A 329 -31.85 6.35 -10.21
CA GLN A 329 -32.97 5.63 -10.76
C GLN A 329 -32.92 5.54 -12.28
N GLY A 330 -33.37 4.42 -12.83
CA GLY A 330 -33.42 4.21 -14.25
C GLY A 330 -34.19 2.96 -14.60
N ARG A 331 -34.22 2.64 -15.88
CA ARG A 331 -34.82 1.41 -16.39
C ARG A 331 -33.74 0.36 -16.60
N VAL A 332 -34.13 -0.87 -16.39
CA VAL A 332 -33.30 -2.05 -16.61
C VAL A 332 -33.85 -2.78 -17.82
N PHE A 333 -32.93 -3.13 -18.73
CA PHE A 333 -33.23 -3.92 -19.92
C PHE A 333 -32.58 -5.27 -19.81
N GLY A 334 -33.32 -6.33 -20.14
CA GLY A 334 -32.79 -7.66 -20.16
C GLY A 334 -33.53 -8.55 -21.14
N ILE A 335 -32.90 -9.64 -21.51
CA ILE A 335 -33.53 -10.71 -22.30
C ILE A 335 -33.82 -11.85 -21.34
N ILE A 336 -35.11 -12.21 -21.25
CA ILE A 336 -35.58 -13.34 -20.48
C ILE A 336 -35.94 -14.43 -21.47
N SER A 337 -35.31 -15.59 -21.34
CA SER A 337 -35.74 -16.76 -22.10
C SER A 337 -36.81 -17.50 -21.33
N GLN A 338 -37.87 -17.78 -21.99
CA GLN A 338 -38.97 -18.61 -21.50
C GLN A 338 -38.69 -20.06 -21.89
N ARG A 339 -38.56 -20.94 -20.91
CA ARG A 339 -38.64 -22.37 -21.16
C ARG A 339 -40.12 -22.80 -21.05
N ASP A 340 -40.67 -23.20 -22.15
CA ASP A 340 -41.98 -23.85 -22.13
C ASP A 340 -41.87 -25.19 -21.39
N LYS A 341 -42.36 -25.23 -20.16
CA LYS A 341 -42.75 -26.50 -19.52
C LYS A 341 -44.11 -26.95 -20.03
N HIS A 342 -44.22 -27.23 -21.28
CA HIS A 342 -45.34 -27.99 -21.76
C HIS A 342 -45.07 -29.50 -21.56
N ASN A 343 -45.03 -29.92 -20.32
CA ASN A 343 -45.21 -31.31 -19.92
C ASN A 343 -46.38 -31.39 -18.94
N SER A 344 -47.50 -30.74 -19.27
CA SER A 344 -48.79 -31.10 -18.64
C SER A 344 -49.23 -32.41 -19.29
N PRO A 345 -49.40 -33.51 -18.55
CA PRO A 345 -49.92 -34.74 -19.11
C PRO A 345 -51.39 -34.52 -19.49
N GLY A 346 -51.68 -34.34 -20.77
CA GLY A 346 -53.04 -34.20 -21.27
C GLY A 346 -53.24 -33.32 -22.51
N HIS A 347 -52.27 -32.54 -22.94
CA HIS A 347 -52.34 -31.84 -24.21
C HIS A 347 -51.38 -32.44 -25.23
N ASN A 348 -51.94 -33.14 -26.20
CA ASN A 348 -51.28 -33.63 -27.42
C ASN A 348 -51.08 -32.50 -28.42
N GLU A 349 -50.46 -31.42 -28.04
CA GLU A 349 -49.91 -30.48 -29.00
C GLU A 349 -48.46 -30.88 -29.31
N PRO A 350 -48.07 -30.92 -30.60
CA PRO A 350 -46.72 -31.25 -30.94
C PRO A 350 -45.80 -30.26 -30.24
N ALA A 351 -44.94 -30.83 -29.39
CA ALA A 351 -43.88 -30.09 -28.69
C ALA A 351 -43.27 -29.12 -29.67
N ASN A 352 -43.51 -27.85 -29.46
CA ASN A 352 -42.82 -26.80 -30.20
C ASN A 352 -41.35 -26.95 -29.88
N ARG A 353 -40.68 -27.52 -30.81
CA ARG A 353 -39.32 -27.96 -30.74
C ARG A 353 -38.45 -26.76 -30.47
N GLY A 354 -37.86 -26.73 -29.28
CA GLY A 354 -36.56 -26.15 -29.05
C GLY A 354 -36.36 -24.70 -29.48
N HIS A 355 -37.40 -23.95 -29.63
CA HIS A 355 -37.29 -22.50 -29.66
C HIS A 355 -37.47 -22.02 -28.24
N ASP A 356 -36.37 -21.73 -27.58
CA ASP A 356 -36.42 -20.82 -26.46
C ASP A 356 -37.16 -19.58 -26.97
N ALA A 357 -38.44 -19.43 -26.59
CA ALA A 357 -39.19 -18.23 -26.96
C ALA A 357 -38.44 -17.06 -26.32
N VAL A 358 -37.73 -16.33 -27.14
CA VAL A 358 -37.08 -15.11 -26.71
C VAL A 358 -38.17 -14.13 -26.41
N VAL A 359 -38.50 -13.98 -25.13
CA VAL A 359 -39.45 -12.95 -24.69
C VAL A 359 -38.83 -11.61 -25.02
N PRO A 360 -39.59 -10.69 -25.62
CA PRO A 360 -39.10 -9.39 -26.01
C PRO A 360 -38.52 -8.67 -24.79
N THR A 361 -37.55 -7.82 -25.04
CA THR A 361 -36.89 -6.98 -24.09
C THR A 361 -37.86 -6.44 -23.05
N TYR A 362 -37.72 -6.85 -21.79
CA TYR A 362 -38.53 -6.27 -20.72
C TYR A 362 -37.86 -5.01 -20.20
N THR A 363 -38.65 -4.09 -19.70
CA THR A 363 -38.20 -2.88 -19.01
C THR A 363 -38.74 -2.92 -17.59
N ALA A 364 -37.84 -2.77 -16.63
CA ALA A 364 -38.21 -2.65 -15.22
C ALA A 364 -37.57 -1.42 -14.62
N GLN A 365 -38.17 -0.88 -13.61
CA GLN A 365 -37.63 0.27 -12.92
C GLN A 365 -36.64 -0.17 -11.86
N TYR A 366 -35.46 0.43 -11.91
CA TYR A 366 -34.42 0.28 -10.89
C TYR A 366 -34.49 1.43 -9.89
N THR A 367 -34.60 1.09 -8.61
CA THR A 367 -34.48 2.03 -7.50
C THR A 367 -33.30 1.56 -6.62
N PRO A 368 -32.25 2.36 -6.42
CA PRO A 368 -31.00 1.92 -5.80
C PRO A 368 -31.16 1.25 -4.45
N LYS A 369 -32.02 1.78 -3.58
CA LYS A 369 -32.17 1.26 -2.20
C LYS A 369 -32.99 -0.01 -2.07
N LEU A 370 -33.80 -0.37 -3.06
CA LEU A 370 -34.75 -1.50 -2.92
C LEU A 370 -34.04 -2.88 -2.94
N GLY A 371 -32.88 -2.98 -3.54
CA GLY A 371 -32.16 -4.25 -3.64
C GLY A 371 -32.83 -5.30 -4.54
N GLN A 372 -33.95 -4.94 -5.14
CA GLN A 372 -34.76 -5.79 -6.02
C GLN A 372 -35.32 -4.98 -7.18
N ILE A 373 -35.44 -5.63 -8.34
CA ILE A 373 -36.09 -5.08 -9.53
C ILE A 373 -37.30 -5.93 -9.82
N GLN A 374 -38.49 -5.30 -9.87
CA GLN A 374 -39.71 -5.96 -10.21
C GLN A 374 -39.97 -5.86 -11.72
N ILE A 375 -40.07 -6.98 -12.41
CA ILE A 375 -40.20 -7.02 -13.88
C ILE A 375 -41.66 -6.98 -14.32
N GLY A 376 -42.60 -7.18 -13.43
CA GLY A 376 -44.02 -7.23 -13.76
C GLY A 376 -44.61 -8.62 -13.76
N THR A 377 -45.88 -8.74 -14.21
CA THR A 377 -46.67 -9.98 -14.18
C THR A 377 -46.56 -10.71 -15.51
N TRP A 378 -46.18 -12.00 -15.45
CA TRP A 378 -46.08 -12.87 -16.61
C TRP A 378 -46.84 -14.18 -16.35
N GLN A 379 -47.42 -14.74 -17.38
CA GLN A 379 -48.28 -15.95 -17.26
C GLN A 379 -47.51 -17.28 -17.38
N THR A 380 -46.23 -17.33 -17.13
CA THR A 380 -45.41 -18.53 -17.36
C THR A 380 -44.56 -18.92 -16.18
N ASP A 381 -44.42 -20.21 -15.97
CA ASP A 381 -43.81 -20.81 -14.77
C ASP A 381 -42.28 -20.84 -14.72
N ASP A 382 -41.58 -20.67 -15.85
CA ASP A 382 -40.11 -20.72 -15.90
C ASP A 382 -39.52 -19.59 -16.73
N LEU A 383 -39.02 -18.58 -16.06
CA LEU A 383 -38.20 -17.53 -16.66
C LEU A 383 -36.76 -17.66 -16.20
N THR A 384 -35.84 -17.78 -17.14
CA THR A 384 -34.39 -17.72 -16.86
C THR A 384 -33.81 -16.45 -17.49
N VAL A 385 -33.03 -15.72 -16.74
CA VAL A 385 -32.28 -14.58 -17.28
C VAL A 385 -31.15 -15.13 -18.14
N SER A 386 -31.25 -14.98 -19.45
CA SER A 386 -30.29 -15.54 -20.41
C SER A 386 -29.10 -14.62 -20.69
N GLN A 387 -29.20 -13.34 -20.37
CA GLN A 387 -28.14 -12.37 -20.53
C GLN A 387 -28.08 -11.40 -19.34
N PRO A 388 -26.92 -10.78 -19.10
CA PRO A 388 -26.80 -9.76 -18.08
C PRO A 388 -27.83 -8.65 -18.30
N VAL A 389 -28.49 -8.26 -17.21
CA VAL A 389 -29.43 -7.14 -17.22
C VAL A 389 -28.65 -5.87 -17.43
N LYS A 390 -29.01 -5.11 -18.48
CA LYS A 390 -28.38 -3.82 -18.76
C LYS A 390 -29.17 -2.70 -18.12
N PHE A 391 -28.47 -1.80 -17.48
CA PHE A 391 -29.03 -0.58 -16.97
C PHE A 391 -29.06 0.49 -18.05
N ALA A 392 -30.18 1.19 -18.16
CA ALA A 392 -30.31 2.37 -18.99
C ALA A 392 -30.91 3.52 -18.19
N PRO A 393 -30.31 4.70 -18.19
CA PRO A 393 -30.78 5.86 -17.45
C PRO A 393 -31.94 6.52 -18.17
N VAL A 394 -33.12 5.97 -18.04
CA VAL A 394 -34.37 6.54 -18.62
C VAL A 394 -35.28 6.95 -17.49
N GLY A 395 -35.97 8.09 -17.66
CA GLY A 395 -37.00 8.55 -16.73
C GLY A 395 -38.14 7.54 -16.63
N LEU A 396 -39.00 7.71 -15.62
CA LEU A 396 -40.13 6.83 -15.33
C LEU A 396 -41.16 6.79 -16.47
N ASN A 397 -41.28 7.89 -17.22
CA ASN A 397 -42.13 8.03 -18.38
C ASN A 397 -41.29 8.46 -19.57
N ASP A 398 -41.66 8.07 -20.76
CA ASP A 398 -40.97 8.37 -22.01
C ASP A 398 -40.79 9.88 -22.29
N THR A 399 -41.46 10.73 -21.53
CA THR A 399 -41.46 12.18 -21.61
C THR A 399 -40.71 12.88 -20.48
N GLU A 400 -40.27 12.14 -19.44
CA GLU A 400 -39.53 12.73 -18.32
C GLU A 400 -38.04 12.79 -18.61
N HIS A 401 -37.46 13.93 -18.28
CA HIS A 401 -36.01 14.07 -18.30
C HIS A 401 -35.37 13.16 -17.27
N PHE A 402 -34.36 12.43 -17.68
CA PHE A 402 -33.54 11.63 -16.78
C PHE A 402 -32.89 12.52 -15.72
N ASN A 403 -33.24 12.28 -14.46
CA ASN A 403 -32.67 13.02 -13.35
C ASN A 403 -31.62 12.18 -12.63
N GLN A 404 -30.36 12.37 -13.01
CA GLN A 404 -29.21 11.64 -12.48
C GLN A 404 -28.76 12.11 -11.09
N TRP A 405 -29.32 13.21 -10.59
CA TRP A 405 -28.88 13.80 -9.32
C TRP A 405 -29.90 13.57 -8.19
N VAL A 406 -30.97 12.88 -8.46
CA VAL A 406 -31.98 12.56 -7.43
C VAL A 406 -31.35 11.58 -6.45
N VAL A 407 -31.29 12.01 -5.19
CA VAL A 407 -30.93 11.12 -4.09
C VAL A 407 -31.99 10.07 -3.94
N PRO A 408 -31.63 8.78 -3.81
CA PRO A 408 -32.63 7.76 -3.51
C PRO A 408 -33.37 8.13 -2.23
N ARG A 409 -34.67 8.33 -2.35
CA ARG A 409 -35.52 8.55 -1.17
C ARG A 409 -35.75 7.20 -0.51
N TYR A 410 -35.35 7.10 0.73
CA TYR A 410 -35.61 5.93 1.54
C TYR A 410 -37.03 6.05 2.11
N ALA A 411 -37.93 5.16 1.71
CA ALA A 411 -39.27 5.15 2.25
C ALA A 411 -39.21 4.84 3.76
N GLY A 412 -39.59 5.82 4.56
CA GLY A 412 -40.06 5.64 5.93
C GLY A 412 -39.03 5.65 7.06
N ALA A 413 -37.77 5.88 6.84
CA ALA A 413 -36.83 5.97 7.94
C ALA A 413 -36.02 7.27 7.88
N LEU A 414 -36.23 8.08 8.87
CA LEU A 414 -35.22 9.04 9.35
C LEU A 414 -34.02 8.28 9.93
N ASN A 415 -33.38 7.43 9.14
CA ASN A 415 -32.11 6.84 9.54
C ASN A 415 -31.04 7.90 9.38
N LEU A 416 -30.77 8.57 10.47
CA LEU A 416 -29.75 9.60 10.62
C LEU A 416 -28.32 9.07 10.45
N ASN A 417 -28.15 7.77 10.25
CA ASN A 417 -26.85 7.09 10.22
C ASN A 417 -26.44 6.55 8.85
N ILE A 418 -27.15 6.90 7.77
CA ILE A 418 -26.75 6.48 6.43
C ILE A 418 -25.46 7.22 6.04
N ASN A 419 -24.41 6.46 5.76
CA ASN A 419 -23.14 7.00 5.33
C ASN A 419 -23.21 7.48 3.86
N LEU A 420 -23.87 8.61 3.65
CA LEU A 420 -23.98 9.26 2.35
C LEU A 420 -22.75 10.11 2.08
N ALA A 421 -22.28 10.12 0.83
CA ALA A 421 -21.35 11.13 0.38
C ALA A 421 -22.00 12.51 0.49
N PRO A 422 -21.31 13.55 0.98
CA PRO A 422 -21.89 14.85 1.18
C PRO A 422 -22.29 15.51 -0.15
N SER A 423 -23.31 16.35 -0.11
CA SER A 423 -23.70 17.15 -1.25
C SER A 423 -22.61 18.15 -1.64
N VAL A 424 -22.34 18.31 -2.91
CA VAL A 424 -21.38 19.26 -3.44
C VAL A 424 -22.09 20.33 -4.26
N ALA A 425 -21.67 21.57 -4.08
CA ALA A 425 -22.19 22.73 -4.80
C ALA A 425 -21.09 23.78 -4.94
N PRO A 426 -21.13 24.64 -5.96
CA PRO A 426 -20.23 25.76 -6.05
C PRO A 426 -20.50 26.75 -4.91
N VAL A 427 -19.46 27.16 -4.21
CA VAL A 427 -19.55 28.09 -3.08
C VAL A 427 -19.23 29.52 -3.51
N PHE A 428 -18.32 29.67 -4.46
CA PHE A 428 -17.88 30.98 -4.93
C PHE A 428 -18.85 31.53 -5.99
N PRO A 429 -19.26 32.82 -5.91
CA PRO A 429 -20.16 33.43 -6.89
C PRO A 429 -19.55 33.41 -8.31
N GLY A 430 -20.35 33.08 -9.30
CA GLY A 430 -19.94 33.01 -10.70
C GLY A 430 -19.22 31.73 -11.11
N GLU A 431 -19.07 30.78 -10.19
CA GLU A 431 -18.53 29.45 -10.48
C GLU A 431 -19.63 28.43 -10.73
N ARG A 432 -19.38 27.50 -11.62
CA ARG A 432 -20.22 26.37 -11.92
C ARG A 432 -19.47 25.05 -11.76
N LEU A 433 -20.18 23.99 -11.44
CA LEU A 433 -19.61 22.66 -11.41
C LEU A 433 -19.20 22.24 -12.83
N LEU A 434 -18.05 21.61 -12.94
CA LEU A 434 -17.56 20.99 -14.15
C LEU A 434 -17.82 19.49 -14.08
N PHE A 435 -18.58 18.97 -15.03
CA PHE A 435 -18.86 17.54 -15.14
C PHE A 435 -18.09 16.92 -16.30
N PHE A 436 -17.78 15.65 -16.14
CA PHE A 436 -17.34 14.78 -17.23
C PHE A 436 -18.54 14.02 -17.76
N ARG A 437 -18.95 14.33 -18.96
CA ARG A 437 -20.19 13.83 -19.56
C ARG A 437 -19.94 12.66 -20.50
N SER A 438 -20.74 11.63 -20.37
CA SER A 438 -20.79 10.50 -21.29
C SER A 438 -22.21 10.34 -21.84
N TYR A 439 -22.31 10.06 -23.11
CA TYR A 439 -23.58 9.75 -23.76
C TYR A 439 -23.78 8.26 -23.86
N ILE A 440 -24.96 7.79 -23.52
CA ILE A 440 -25.31 6.38 -23.60
C ILE A 440 -26.23 6.18 -24.82
N PRO A 441 -25.82 5.35 -25.79
CA PRO A 441 -26.69 5.03 -26.92
C PRO A 441 -27.84 4.13 -26.44
N LEU A 442 -29.08 4.59 -26.60
CA LEU A 442 -30.26 3.79 -26.38
C LEU A 442 -30.76 3.19 -27.70
N LYS A 443 -30.99 1.89 -27.72
CA LYS A 443 -31.80 1.28 -28.77
C LYS A 443 -33.26 1.71 -28.58
N GLY A 444 -33.82 2.48 -29.52
CA GLY A 444 -35.23 2.80 -29.51
C GLY A 444 -35.62 4.26 -29.62
N GLY A 445 -34.71 5.15 -29.96
CA GLY A 445 -35.07 6.49 -30.49
C GLY A 445 -35.47 7.57 -29.50
N TYR A 446 -35.32 7.37 -28.20
CA TYR A 446 -35.69 8.37 -27.19
C TYR A 446 -34.43 9.09 -26.65
N GLY A 447 -33.91 10.03 -27.42
CA GLY A 447 -32.84 10.92 -26.99
C GLY A 447 -31.49 10.23 -26.71
N ASN A 448 -30.47 11.03 -26.47
CA ASN A 448 -29.18 10.57 -25.99
C ASN A 448 -29.03 10.95 -24.51
N PRO A 449 -29.39 10.09 -23.55
CA PRO A 449 -29.22 10.40 -22.14
C PRO A 449 -27.75 10.56 -21.84
N ALA A 450 -27.45 11.60 -21.09
CA ALA A 450 -26.11 11.88 -20.64
C ALA A 450 -25.93 11.51 -19.17
N ILE A 451 -24.84 10.86 -18.84
CA ILE A 451 -24.42 10.62 -17.47
C ILE A 451 -23.21 11.49 -17.17
N ASP A 452 -23.33 12.30 -16.14
CA ASP A 452 -22.27 13.18 -15.67
C ASP A 452 -21.63 12.60 -14.43
N CYS A 453 -20.30 12.64 -14.35
CA CYS A 453 -19.56 12.32 -13.14
C CYS A 453 -18.70 13.51 -12.70
N LEU A 454 -18.45 13.58 -11.39
CA LEU A 454 -17.62 14.63 -10.81
C LEU A 454 -16.13 14.40 -11.07
N LEU A 455 -15.70 13.15 -10.98
CA LEU A 455 -14.33 12.72 -11.23
C LEU A 455 -14.31 11.52 -12.15
N PRO A 456 -13.38 11.44 -13.09
CA PRO A 456 -13.14 10.24 -13.88
C PRO A 456 -12.69 9.06 -13.01
N GLN A 457 -12.96 7.84 -13.44
CA GLN A 457 -12.59 6.64 -12.70
C GLN A 457 -11.07 6.50 -12.52
N GLU A 458 -10.30 6.86 -13.51
CA GLU A 458 -8.84 6.86 -13.46
C GLU A 458 -8.30 7.83 -12.40
N TRP A 459 -8.97 8.97 -12.20
CA TRP A 459 -8.63 9.92 -11.14
C TRP A 459 -8.94 9.37 -9.76
N VAL A 460 -10.06 8.71 -9.60
CA VAL A 460 -10.44 8.04 -8.34
C VAL A 460 -9.41 6.98 -7.98
N GLN A 461 -9.00 6.15 -8.93
CA GLN A 461 -7.95 5.16 -8.74
C GLN A 461 -6.62 5.79 -8.38
N HIS A 462 -6.23 6.86 -9.07
CA HIS A 462 -4.98 7.58 -8.82
C HIS A 462 -4.96 8.18 -7.41
N PHE A 463 -6.01 8.86 -7.00
CA PHE A 463 -6.09 9.45 -5.66
C PHE A 463 -6.05 8.40 -4.56
N TYR A 464 -6.71 7.28 -4.77
CA TYR A 464 -6.68 6.17 -3.83
C TYR A 464 -5.29 5.54 -3.70
N GLN A 465 -4.60 5.33 -4.81
CA GLN A 465 -3.26 4.72 -4.83
C GLN A 465 -2.19 5.65 -4.27
N GLU A 466 -2.22 6.92 -4.67
CA GLU A 466 -1.21 7.89 -4.25
C GLU A 466 -1.44 8.41 -2.82
N ALA A 467 -2.69 8.58 -2.41
CA ALA A 467 -3.08 9.05 -1.08
C ALA A 467 -2.27 10.27 -0.61
N ALA A 468 -2.00 11.21 -1.55
CA ALA A 468 -1.20 12.39 -1.27
C ALA A 468 -1.97 13.36 -0.36
N PRO A 469 -1.36 13.89 0.72
CA PRO A 469 -2.04 14.81 1.62
C PRO A 469 -2.37 16.12 0.92
N SER A 470 -3.57 16.64 1.20
CA SER A 470 -3.99 17.95 0.70
C SER A 470 -3.36 19.07 1.52
N MET A 471 -2.66 19.96 0.84
CA MET A 471 -2.03 21.13 1.49
C MET A 471 -3.02 22.29 1.67
N SER A 472 -4.14 22.28 0.96
CA SER A 472 -5.19 23.29 1.00
C SER A 472 -6.54 22.66 0.67
N GLU A 473 -7.63 23.41 0.85
CA GLU A 473 -8.98 23.01 0.45
C GLU A 473 -9.18 22.97 -1.07
N VAL A 474 -8.36 23.67 -1.82
CA VAL A 474 -8.50 23.81 -3.28
C VAL A 474 -7.16 23.67 -3.96
N ALA A 475 -7.13 22.83 -4.98
CA ALA A 475 -6.03 22.73 -5.93
C ALA A 475 -6.39 23.47 -7.22
N LEU A 476 -5.51 24.33 -7.68
CA LEU A 476 -5.62 24.95 -8.99
C LEU A 476 -5.12 23.96 -10.05
N VAL A 477 -5.98 23.64 -11.00
CA VAL A 477 -5.66 22.76 -12.12
C VAL A 477 -5.88 23.49 -13.44
N ARG A 478 -5.08 23.16 -14.44
CA ARG A 478 -5.17 23.74 -15.77
C ARG A 478 -5.33 22.66 -16.81
N TYR A 479 -6.20 22.92 -17.77
CA TYR A 479 -6.33 22.07 -18.92
C TYR A 479 -5.33 22.50 -19.99
N ILE A 480 -4.41 21.63 -20.33
CA ILE A 480 -3.27 21.93 -21.20
C ILE A 480 -3.54 21.41 -22.61
N ASN A 481 -3.27 22.25 -23.60
CA ASN A 481 -3.17 21.81 -24.98
C ASN A 481 -1.73 21.35 -25.25
N PRO A 482 -1.48 20.04 -25.47
CA PRO A 482 -0.12 19.54 -25.64
C PRO A 482 0.56 20.05 -26.92
N ASP A 483 -0.20 20.41 -27.95
CA ASP A 483 0.35 20.91 -29.21
C ASP A 483 0.98 22.29 -29.06
N THR A 484 0.40 23.14 -28.22
CA THR A 484 0.89 24.50 -27.96
C THR A 484 1.56 24.67 -26.61
N GLY A 485 1.40 23.70 -25.71
CA GLY A 485 1.87 23.77 -24.34
C GLY A 485 1.16 24.82 -23.47
N ARG A 486 0.09 25.41 -23.97
CA ARG A 486 -0.65 26.47 -23.27
C ARG A 486 -1.87 25.92 -22.54
N ALA A 487 -2.18 26.54 -21.39
CA ALA A 487 -3.41 26.29 -20.68
C ALA A 487 -4.60 26.92 -21.42
N LEU A 488 -5.65 26.15 -21.63
CA LEU A 488 -6.88 26.61 -22.25
C LEU A 488 -7.84 27.24 -21.24
N PHE A 489 -7.93 26.67 -20.06
CA PHE A 489 -8.73 27.19 -18.97
C PHE A 489 -8.18 26.69 -17.61
N GLU A 490 -8.62 27.35 -16.56
CA GLU A 490 -8.32 27.01 -15.18
C GLU A 490 -9.57 26.44 -14.49
N ALA A 491 -9.36 25.53 -13.57
CA ALA A 491 -10.41 24.99 -12.73
C ALA A 491 -9.91 24.83 -11.28
N LYS A 492 -10.82 24.88 -10.34
CA LYS A 492 -10.57 24.53 -8.95
C LYS A 492 -10.94 23.08 -8.73
N LEU A 493 -10.00 22.28 -8.27
CA LEU A 493 -10.27 20.93 -7.79
C LEU A 493 -10.36 20.99 -6.26
N HIS A 494 -11.59 20.85 -5.75
CA HIS A 494 -11.83 20.92 -4.32
C HIS A 494 -11.44 19.63 -3.62
N ARG A 495 -11.02 19.76 -2.37
CA ARG A 495 -10.64 18.61 -1.53
C ARG A 495 -11.72 17.55 -1.43
N ALA A 496 -12.99 17.95 -1.47
CA ALA A 496 -14.12 17.03 -1.47
C ALA A 496 -14.27 16.17 -2.75
N GLY A 497 -13.50 16.46 -3.81
CA GLY A 497 -13.48 15.68 -5.03
C GLY A 497 -14.45 16.14 -6.09
N PHE A 498 -14.52 17.43 -6.35
CA PHE A 498 -15.28 18.00 -7.46
C PHE A 498 -14.56 19.20 -8.06
N MET A 499 -14.91 19.57 -9.25
CA MET A 499 -14.27 20.69 -9.96
C MET A 499 -15.27 21.82 -10.19
N THR A 500 -14.78 23.04 -10.08
CA THR A 500 -15.54 24.25 -10.41
C THR A 500 -14.78 25.11 -11.42
N VAL A 501 -15.51 25.72 -12.33
CA VAL A 501 -14.98 26.64 -13.34
C VAL A 501 -15.74 27.96 -13.29
N SER A 502 -15.10 29.04 -13.69
CA SER A 502 -15.77 30.33 -13.84
C SER A 502 -16.44 30.40 -15.20
N SER A 503 -17.76 30.27 -15.20
CA SER A 503 -18.58 30.33 -16.41
C SER A 503 -19.95 30.94 -16.14
N ASN A 504 -20.46 31.70 -17.10
CA ASN A 504 -21.81 32.28 -17.02
C ASN A 504 -22.86 31.43 -17.74
N THR A 505 -22.43 30.42 -18.50
CA THR A 505 -23.34 29.64 -19.34
C THR A 505 -23.18 28.15 -19.08
N SER A 506 -24.28 27.45 -19.15
CA SER A 506 -24.30 26.00 -19.25
C SER A 506 -24.02 25.61 -20.69
N ALA A 507 -22.86 25.01 -20.92
CA ALA A 507 -22.47 24.64 -22.28
C ALA A 507 -21.43 23.51 -22.27
N PRO A 508 -21.33 22.74 -23.37
CA PRO A 508 -20.20 21.88 -23.59
C PRO A 508 -18.89 22.68 -23.59
N VAL A 509 -17.87 22.14 -22.96
CA VAL A 509 -16.53 22.74 -23.00
C VAL A 509 -15.84 22.27 -24.26
N VAL A 510 -15.61 23.20 -25.20
CA VAL A 510 -14.92 22.91 -26.45
C VAL A 510 -13.42 22.93 -26.22
N VAL A 511 -12.81 21.75 -26.23
CA VAL A 511 -11.37 21.56 -26.01
C VAL A 511 -10.83 20.51 -26.98
N PRO A 512 -9.51 20.55 -27.30
CA PRO A 512 -8.90 19.49 -28.09
C PRO A 512 -8.95 18.14 -27.35
N ALA A 513 -9.20 17.07 -28.08
CA ALA A 513 -9.33 15.72 -27.51
C ALA A 513 -8.02 15.19 -26.89
N ASN A 514 -6.89 15.71 -27.30
CA ASN A 514 -5.57 15.33 -26.80
C ASN A 514 -5.08 16.17 -25.60
N GLY A 515 -5.92 17.07 -25.10
CA GLY A 515 -5.61 17.84 -23.91
C GLY A 515 -5.71 17.01 -22.62
N TYR A 516 -5.08 17.49 -21.58
CA TYR A 516 -5.08 16.85 -20.26
C TYR A 516 -5.07 17.89 -19.13
N PHE A 517 -5.55 17.49 -17.95
CA PHE A 517 -5.45 18.30 -16.76
C PHE A 517 -4.09 18.15 -16.10
N ARG A 518 -3.54 19.28 -15.66
CA ARG A 518 -2.30 19.35 -14.90
C ARG A 518 -2.53 20.10 -13.61
N PHE A 519 -2.04 19.54 -12.51
CA PHE A 519 -1.99 20.24 -11.24
C PHE A 519 -0.96 21.38 -11.32
N ASP A 520 -1.38 22.58 -10.90
CA ASP A 520 -0.50 23.75 -10.90
C ASP A 520 0.00 24.06 -9.49
N SER A 521 -0.91 24.40 -8.59
CA SER A 521 -0.57 24.75 -7.21
C SER A 521 -1.76 24.61 -6.28
N TRP A 522 -1.47 24.57 -4.99
CA TRP A 522 -2.50 24.73 -3.96
C TRP A 522 -2.83 26.21 -3.81
N VAL A 523 -4.12 26.52 -3.81
CA VAL A 523 -4.62 27.89 -3.70
C VAL A 523 -5.67 27.99 -2.59
N ASN A 524 -5.99 29.23 -2.20
CA ASN A 524 -7.08 29.48 -1.27
C ASN A 524 -8.42 29.23 -1.97
N GLN A 525 -9.43 28.79 -1.21
CA GLN A 525 -10.79 28.61 -1.72
C GLN A 525 -11.41 29.88 -2.33
N PHE A 526 -10.93 31.05 -1.96
CA PHE A 526 -11.34 32.36 -2.49
C PHE A 526 -10.56 32.82 -3.72
N TYR A 527 -9.68 31.98 -4.24
CA TYR A 527 -8.94 32.27 -5.47
C TYR A 527 -9.91 32.55 -6.62
N SER A 528 -9.71 33.66 -7.32
CA SER A 528 -10.55 34.06 -8.44
C SER A 528 -10.06 33.39 -9.73
N LEU A 529 -10.86 32.47 -10.25
CA LEU A 529 -10.57 31.81 -11.53
C LEU A 529 -10.71 32.80 -12.70
N ALA A 530 -9.86 32.63 -13.69
CA ALA A 530 -10.06 33.28 -14.97
C ALA A 530 -11.33 32.75 -15.64
N PRO A 531 -12.22 33.63 -16.20
CA PRO A 531 -13.41 33.16 -16.91
C PRO A 531 -13.04 32.22 -18.05
N MET A 532 -13.82 31.16 -18.26
CA MET A 532 -13.65 30.30 -19.42
C MET A 532 -13.89 31.13 -20.69
N GLY A 533 -12.90 31.18 -21.58
CA GLY A 533 -13.04 31.86 -22.85
C GLY A 533 -14.02 31.12 -23.74
N THR A 534 -15.06 31.79 -24.18
CA THR A 534 -15.79 31.42 -25.39
C THR A 534 -14.80 31.54 -26.54
N GLY A 535 -14.33 30.38 -27.09
CA GLY A 535 -13.23 30.28 -28.02
C GLY A 535 -13.07 31.49 -28.97
N ASN A 536 -11.97 32.18 -28.85
CA ASN A 536 -11.32 33.19 -29.68
C ASN A 536 -10.83 34.46 -28.96
N GLY A 537 -10.52 34.37 -27.70
CA GLY A 537 -9.92 35.50 -26.95
C GLY A 537 -8.43 35.32 -26.71
N ARG A 538 -7.59 36.00 -27.43
CA ARG A 538 -6.19 36.24 -27.04
C ARG A 538 -6.20 36.90 -25.67
N ARG A 539 -5.77 36.21 -24.62
CA ARG A 539 -5.48 36.85 -23.35
C ARG A 539 -4.00 37.18 -23.23
N ARG A 540 -3.73 38.44 -22.99
CA ARG A 540 -2.47 38.91 -22.43
C ARG A 540 -2.38 38.40 -20.99
N VAL A 541 -1.33 37.66 -20.70
CA VAL A 541 -0.89 37.37 -19.34
C VAL A 541 -0.24 38.65 -18.81
N GLN A 542 -0.79 39.23 -17.77
CA GLN A 542 -0.06 40.13 -16.87
C GLN A 542 0.71 39.31 -15.87
#